data_1ae76110a095ce790ed1094fbf143201
#
_entry.id   1ae76110a095ce790ed1094fbf143201
#
_cell.length_a   1.000
_cell.length_b   1.000
_cell.length_c   1.000
_cell.angle_alpha   90.00
_cell.angle_beta   90.00
_cell.angle_gamma   90.00
#
_symmetry.space_group_name_H-M   'P 1'
#
loop_
_entity.id
_entity.type
_entity.pdbx_description
1 polymer ?
#
loop_
_entity_poly.entity_id
_entity_poly.type
_entity_poly.pdbx_seq_one_letter_code
_entity_poly.pdbx_strand_id
1 'polypeptide(L)'
;LNLKTKNDPDIIQLLEWFDKRWEDGLPFTEDFNIILEKSWAGKTYSPHELFLKAAYQEEKERIERQHQIDPVFESTFPKLFPFQKKAVDHGLTMFELYGGVIIADVVGIGKTYVGTALLKYLQRDYRPLIISPPHLLDMWQRFCAKYEIDAKFLSDGKLSQEKYSLYQDYKLTDRDLVLIDESHHFRNHDTRRYENLKHYMTAREAKAILLTATPFSNKPEDLKN
;
A
#
# COMPACT_ATOMS: atom_id res chain seq x y z
N LEU A 1 5.15 9.68 -39.81
CA LEU A 1 3.97 10.30 -40.42
C LEU A 1 4.43 10.82 -41.80
N ASN A 2 4.08 10.08 -42.85
CA ASN A 2 4.24 10.59 -44.24
C ASN A 2 3.21 11.71 -44.43
N LEU A 3 3.69 12.93 -44.59
CA LEU A 3 2.86 14.06 -45.01
C LEU A 3 2.41 13.80 -46.43
N LYS A 4 1.21 13.29 -46.61
CA LYS A 4 0.53 13.22 -47.92
C LYS A 4 0.26 14.65 -48.40
N THR A 5 0.42 14.90 -49.67
CA THR A 5 0.21 16.23 -50.26
C THR A 5 -1.28 16.58 -50.25
N LYS A 6 -1.62 17.89 -50.22
CA LYS A 6 -3.00 18.40 -50.21
C LYS A 6 -3.91 17.90 -51.36
N ASN A 7 -3.34 17.31 -52.37
CA ASN A 7 -4.06 16.78 -53.57
C ASN A 7 -4.26 15.26 -53.49
N ASP A 8 -3.99 14.60 -52.39
CA ASP A 8 -4.29 13.18 -52.22
C ASP A 8 -5.81 12.98 -52.15
N PRO A 9 -6.39 12.12 -53.00
CA PRO A 9 -7.83 11.88 -53.03
C PRO A 9 -8.43 11.49 -51.67
N ASP A 10 -7.71 10.77 -50.88
CA ASP A 10 -8.12 10.38 -49.54
C ASP A 10 -8.26 11.59 -48.59
N ILE A 11 -7.38 12.59 -48.77
CA ILE A 11 -7.42 13.83 -47.97
C ILE A 11 -8.58 14.69 -48.40
N ILE A 12 -8.85 14.78 -49.71
CA ILE A 12 -9.99 15.55 -50.26
C ILE A 12 -11.30 14.94 -49.72
N GLN A 13 -11.45 13.63 -49.81
CA GLN A 13 -12.63 12.93 -49.32
C GLN A 13 -12.83 13.11 -47.79
N LEU A 14 -11.73 13.12 -47.02
CA LEU A 14 -11.79 13.36 -45.60
C LEU A 14 -12.21 14.79 -45.25
N LEU A 15 -11.71 15.78 -46.01
CA LEU A 15 -12.12 17.19 -45.86
C LEU A 15 -13.58 17.41 -46.19
N GLU A 16 -14.08 16.85 -47.32
CA GLU A 16 -15.50 16.91 -47.71
C GLU A 16 -16.39 16.25 -46.63
N TRP A 17 -15.96 15.12 -46.10
CA TRP A 17 -16.67 14.46 -45.00
C TRP A 17 -16.69 15.30 -43.72
N PHE A 18 -15.56 15.94 -43.41
CA PHE A 18 -15.44 16.84 -42.23
C PHE A 18 -16.33 18.07 -42.39
N ASP A 19 -16.25 18.75 -43.55
CA ASP A 19 -17.03 19.97 -43.83
C ASP A 19 -18.53 19.67 -43.77
N LYS A 20 -18.98 18.57 -44.32
CA LYS A 20 -20.38 18.14 -44.25
C LYS A 20 -20.81 17.88 -42.78
N ARG A 21 -19.95 17.24 -41.99
CA ARG A 21 -20.25 17.00 -40.57
C ARG A 21 -20.23 18.27 -39.74
N TRP A 22 -19.37 19.22 -40.14
CA TRP A 22 -19.28 20.53 -39.48
C TRP A 22 -20.53 21.38 -39.78
N GLU A 23 -21.05 21.38 -41.00
CA GLU A 23 -22.28 22.07 -41.38
C GLU A 23 -23.53 21.48 -40.71
N ASP A 24 -23.57 20.16 -40.56
CA ASP A 24 -24.66 19.44 -39.87
C ASP A 24 -24.54 19.60 -38.32
N GLY A 25 -23.42 20.13 -37.82
CA GLY A 25 -23.15 20.29 -36.42
C GLY A 25 -24.03 21.34 -35.76
N LEU A 26 -24.60 21.01 -34.59
CA LEU A 26 -25.30 21.99 -33.78
C LEU A 26 -24.27 22.82 -32.97
N PRO A 27 -24.44 24.13 -32.84
CA PRO A 27 -23.58 24.96 -32.02
C PRO A 27 -23.71 24.56 -30.57
N PHE A 28 -22.62 24.02 -30.00
CA PHE A 28 -22.55 23.53 -28.62
C PHE A 28 -21.86 24.54 -27.66
N THR A 29 -21.43 25.69 -28.18
CA THR A 29 -20.59 26.65 -27.45
C THR A 29 -21.26 27.19 -26.19
N GLU A 30 -22.56 27.51 -26.26
CA GLU A 30 -23.30 28.04 -25.10
C GLU A 30 -23.50 26.96 -24.03
N ASP A 31 -23.91 25.76 -24.42
CA ASP A 31 -24.07 24.63 -23.52
C ASP A 31 -22.74 24.23 -22.90
N PHE A 32 -21.66 24.25 -23.68
CA PHE A 32 -20.31 23.97 -23.22
C PHE A 32 -19.84 24.99 -22.18
N ASN A 33 -20.09 26.29 -22.40
CA ASN A 33 -19.76 27.34 -21.45
C ASN A 33 -20.52 27.18 -20.13
N ILE A 34 -21.80 26.82 -20.19
CA ILE A 34 -22.62 26.55 -19.01
C ILE A 34 -22.08 25.34 -18.24
N ILE A 35 -21.66 24.28 -18.94
CA ILE A 35 -21.05 23.11 -18.34
C ILE A 35 -19.71 23.46 -17.71
N LEU A 36 -18.87 24.26 -18.40
CA LEU A 36 -17.58 24.72 -17.85
C LEU A 36 -17.77 25.59 -16.61
N GLU A 37 -18.69 26.54 -16.62
CA GLU A 37 -18.96 27.41 -15.46
C GLU A 37 -19.45 26.63 -14.24
N LYS A 38 -20.24 25.57 -14.45
CA LYS A 38 -20.71 24.67 -13.41
C LYS A 38 -19.67 23.62 -12.99
N SER A 39 -18.69 23.36 -13.86
CA SER A 39 -17.63 22.39 -13.59
C SER A 39 -16.50 23.00 -12.76
N TRP A 40 -15.71 22.14 -12.15
CA TRP A 40 -14.50 22.56 -11.45
C TRP A 40 -13.44 23.15 -12.42
N ALA A 41 -13.47 22.80 -13.69
CA ALA A 41 -12.50 23.24 -14.70
C ALA A 41 -12.68 24.72 -15.08
N GLY A 42 -13.88 25.27 -14.94
CA GLY A 42 -14.18 26.69 -15.20
C GLY A 42 -13.90 27.62 -14.03
N LYS A 43 -13.51 27.10 -12.86
CA LYS A 43 -13.22 27.90 -11.66
C LYS A 43 -11.72 28.00 -11.43
N THR A 44 -11.25 29.21 -11.13
CA THR A 44 -9.88 29.42 -10.65
C THR A 44 -9.80 29.00 -9.19
N TYR A 45 -9.11 27.89 -8.93
CA TYR A 45 -8.83 27.45 -7.57
C TYR A 45 -7.44 27.90 -7.16
N SER A 46 -7.29 28.26 -5.89
CA SER A 46 -5.97 28.44 -5.31
C SER A 46 -5.23 27.09 -5.25
N PRO A 47 -3.89 27.09 -5.22
CA PRO A 47 -3.11 25.84 -5.04
C PRO A 47 -3.54 25.06 -3.81
N HIS A 48 -3.94 25.74 -2.74
CA HIS A 48 -4.43 25.11 -1.51
C HIS A 48 -5.78 24.41 -1.71
N GLU A 49 -6.72 25.02 -2.42
CA GLU A 49 -8.01 24.40 -2.73
C GLU A 49 -7.88 23.20 -3.65
N LEU A 50 -6.96 23.25 -4.63
CA LEU A 50 -6.63 22.10 -5.47
C LEU A 50 -6.04 20.96 -4.66
N PHE A 51 -5.13 21.27 -3.73
CA PHE A 51 -4.56 20.27 -2.82
C PHE A 51 -5.65 19.64 -1.94
N LEU A 52 -6.52 20.45 -1.33
CA LEU A 52 -7.63 19.94 -0.50
C LEU A 52 -8.59 19.08 -1.31
N LYS A 53 -8.87 19.44 -2.56
CA LYS A 53 -9.75 18.66 -3.43
C LYS A 53 -9.12 17.33 -3.84
N ALA A 54 -7.84 17.33 -4.17
CA ALA A 54 -7.10 16.10 -4.49
C ALA A 54 -7.05 15.17 -3.27
N ALA A 55 -6.71 15.72 -2.10
CA ALA A 55 -6.69 14.96 -0.84
C ALA A 55 -8.09 14.43 -0.47
N TYR A 56 -9.15 15.21 -0.69
CA TYR A 56 -10.53 14.76 -0.48
C TYR A 56 -10.93 13.64 -1.43
N GLN A 57 -10.54 13.74 -2.71
CA GLN A 57 -10.87 12.71 -3.70
C GLN A 57 -10.18 11.38 -3.36
N GLU A 58 -8.91 11.44 -2.97
CA GLU A 58 -8.15 10.26 -2.54
C GLU A 58 -8.76 9.65 -1.27
N GLU A 59 -9.13 10.49 -0.30
CA GLU A 59 -9.77 10.03 0.94
C GLU A 59 -11.18 9.47 0.70
N LYS A 60 -11.94 10.06 -0.23
CA LYS A 60 -13.27 9.59 -0.61
C LYS A 60 -13.23 8.19 -1.21
N GLU A 61 -12.32 7.93 -2.14
CA GLU A 61 -12.13 6.59 -2.72
C GLU A 61 -11.70 5.57 -1.66
N ARG A 62 -10.92 6.01 -0.67
CA ARG A 62 -10.49 5.21 0.47
C ARG A 62 -11.64 4.89 1.43
N ILE A 63 -12.50 5.89 1.71
CA ILE A 63 -13.69 5.71 2.55
C ILE A 63 -14.71 4.78 1.87
N GLU A 64 -14.90 4.91 0.56
CA GLU A 64 -15.81 4.06 -0.21
C GLU A 64 -15.33 2.59 -0.28
N ARG A 65 -14.01 2.35 -0.10
CA ARG A 65 -13.39 1.02 -0.02
C ARG A 65 -13.21 0.53 1.41
N GLN A 66 -13.73 1.24 2.43
CA GLN A 66 -13.59 0.81 3.83
C GLN A 66 -14.08 -0.61 4.00
N HIS A 67 -13.19 -1.48 4.44
CA HIS A 67 -13.57 -2.77 4.96
C HIS A 67 -14.49 -2.54 6.16
N GLN A 68 -15.71 -3.04 6.08
CA GLN A 68 -16.49 -3.23 7.30
C GLN A 68 -15.73 -4.29 8.12
N ILE A 69 -14.93 -3.81 9.07
CA ILE A 69 -14.27 -4.71 10.01
C ILE A 69 -15.35 -5.59 10.61
N ASP A 70 -15.25 -6.89 10.36
CA ASP A 70 -16.21 -7.90 10.80
C ASP A 70 -16.49 -7.73 12.31
N PRO A 71 -17.75 -7.68 12.77
CA PRO A 71 -18.09 -7.63 14.19
C PRO A 71 -17.39 -8.68 15.05
N VAL A 72 -17.06 -9.84 14.48
CA VAL A 72 -16.26 -10.88 15.14
C VAL A 72 -14.84 -10.38 15.43
N PHE A 73 -14.25 -9.60 14.52
CA PHE A 73 -12.95 -8.99 14.74
C PHE A 73 -13.00 -7.93 15.84
N GLU A 74 -14.05 -7.10 15.89
CA GLU A 74 -14.25 -6.14 16.97
C GLU A 74 -14.37 -6.80 18.35
N SER A 75 -15.01 -7.96 18.43
CA SER A 75 -15.09 -8.73 19.68
C SER A 75 -13.75 -9.31 20.12
N THR A 76 -12.88 -9.64 19.17
CA THR A 76 -11.53 -10.19 19.41
C THR A 76 -10.55 -9.11 19.91
N PHE A 77 -10.70 -7.86 19.43
CA PHE A 77 -9.86 -6.73 19.81
C PHE A 77 -10.63 -5.57 20.46
N PRO A 78 -11.35 -5.81 21.55
CA PRO A 78 -12.19 -4.77 22.16
C PRO A 78 -11.40 -3.59 22.75
N LYS A 79 -10.08 -3.72 22.88
CA LYS A 79 -9.19 -2.72 23.50
C LYS A 79 -8.44 -1.83 22.51
N LEU A 80 -8.70 -1.95 21.20
CA LEU A 80 -8.10 -1.01 20.25
C LEU A 80 -8.73 0.38 20.39
N PHE A 81 -7.89 1.38 20.52
CA PHE A 81 -8.33 2.78 20.47
C PHE A 81 -8.89 3.13 19.07
N PRO A 82 -9.75 4.14 18.95
CA PRO A 82 -10.35 4.52 17.67
C PRO A 82 -9.32 4.77 16.54
N PHE A 83 -8.19 5.39 16.87
CA PHE A 83 -7.11 5.63 15.90
C PHE A 83 -6.41 4.33 15.46
N GLN A 84 -6.26 3.36 16.37
CA GLN A 84 -5.69 2.05 16.04
C GLN A 84 -6.63 1.25 15.14
N LYS A 85 -7.94 1.31 15.39
CA LYS A 85 -8.95 0.69 14.50
C LYS A 85 -8.85 1.26 13.09
N LYS A 86 -8.75 2.58 12.96
CA LYS A 86 -8.52 3.24 11.67
C LYS A 86 -7.20 2.82 11.01
N ALA A 87 -6.13 2.67 11.79
CA ALA A 87 -4.85 2.20 11.27
C ALA A 87 -4.92 0.76 10.76
N VAL A 88 -5.66 -0.13 11.43
CA VAL A 88 -5.91 -1.51 10.98
C VAL A 88 -6.72 -1.52 9.69
N ASP A 89 -7.84 -0.81 9.65
CA ASP A 89 -8.70 -0.71 8.47
C ASP A 89 -7.94 -0.18 7.25
N HIS A 90 -7.20 0.92 7.43
CA HIS A 90 -6.35 1.46 6.38
C HIS A 90 -5.22 0.48 5.99
N GLY A 91 -4.63 -0.18 6.98
CA GLY A 91 -3.59 -1.18 6.75
C GLY A 91 -4.08 -2.35 5.91
N LEU A 92 -5.30 -2.86 6.16
CA LEU A 92 -5.91 -3.92 5.35
C LEU A 92 -6.16 -3.45 3.91
N THR A 93 -6.70 -2.24 3.74
CA THR A 93 -6.92 -1.66 2.41
C THR A 93 -5.60 -1.55 1.62
N MET A 94 -4.54 -1.03 2.24
CA MET A 94 -3.22 -0.94 1.60
C MET A 94 -2.64 -2.32 1.27
N PHE A 95 -2.80 -3.27 2.18
CA PHE A 95 -2.32 -4.63 1.98
C PHE A 95 -3.01 -5.30 0.78
N GLU A 96 -4.31 -5.14 0.61
CA GLU A 96 -5.04 -5.69 -0.54
C GLU A 96 -4.64 -5.03 -1.86
N LEU A 97 -4.47 -3.71 -1.86
CA LEU A 97 -4.12 -2.98 -3.07
C LEU A 97 -2.68 -3.25 -3.55
N TYR A 98 -1.74 -3.36 -2.61
CA TYR A 98 -0.31 -3.36 -2.91
C TYR A 98 0.41 -4.65 -2.50
N GLY A 99 -0.27 -5.57 -1.82
CA GLY A 99 0.34 -6.79 -1.27
C GLY A 99 1.27 -6.54 -0.09
N GLY A 100 1.21 -5.36 0.52
CA GLY A 100 1.99 -5.01 1.69
C GLY A 100 1.59 -3.67 2.29
N VAL A 101 2.00 -3.44 3.55
CA VAL A 101 1.71 -2.19 4.27
C VAL A 101 2.87 -1.79 5.17
N ILE A 102 3.12 -0.49 5.27
CA ILE A 102 4.06 0.11 6.22
C ILE A 102 3.27 0.89 7.27
N ILE A 103 3.42 0.50 8.53
CA ILE A 103 2.87 1.21 9.69
C ILE A 103 4.01 2.04 10.30
N ALA A 104 4.03 3.31 9.96
CA ALA A 104 5.10 4.25 10.31
C ALA A 104 4.62 5.25 11.36
N ASP A 105 4.37 4.77 12.54
CA ASP A 105 3.88 5.57 13.67
C ASP A 105 4.95 5.84 14.72
N VAL A 106 4.76 6.91 15.50
CA VAL A 106 5.65 7.28 16.61
C VAL A 106 5.75 6.14 17.63
N VAL A 107 6.88 6.11 18.35
CA VAL A 107 7.08 5.15 19.45
C VAL A 107 5.98 5.30 20.51
N GLY A 108 5.47 4.16 21.01
CA GLY A 108 4.48 4.15 22.11
C GLY A 108 3.01 4.22 21.68
N ILE A 109 2.67 4.43 20.42
CA ILE A 109 1.26 4.47 19.95
C ILE A 109 0.63 3.06 19.88
N GLY A 110 1.40 2.01 20.07
CA GLY A 110 0.91 0.64 20.09
C GLY A 110 0.93 -0.04 18.73
N LYS A 111 1.97 0.17 17.92
CA LYS A 111 2.19 -0.53 16.64
C LYS A 111 2.05 -2.04 16.75
N THR A 112 2.50 -2.61 17.86
CA THR A 112 2.37 -4.05 18.14
C THR A 112 0.91 -4.49 18.16
N TYR A 113 0.00 -3.69 18.74
CA TYR A 113 -1.44 -4.00 18.73
C TYR A 113 -2.01 -3.94 17.31
N VAL A 114 -1.65 -2.92 16.53
CA VAL A 114 -2.06 -2.77 15.12
C VAL A 114 -1.51 -3.94 14.30
N GLY A 115 -0.23 -4.25 14.42
CA GLY A 115 0.40 -5.38 13.74
C GLY A 115 -0.24 -6.73 14.11
N THR A 116 -0.54 -6.94 15.41
CA THR A 116 -1.23 -8.14 15.87
C THR A 116 -2.63 -8.25 15.29
N ALA A 117 -3.35 -7.14 15.23
CA ALA A 117 -4.70 -7.10 14.64
C ALA A 117 -4.68 -7.41 13.13
N LEU A 118 -3.73 -6.84 12.39
CA LEU A 118 -3.53 -7.17 10.97
C LEU A 118 -3.21 -8.66 10.78
N LEU A 119 -2.28 -9.22 11.58
CA LEU A 119 -1.95 -10.64 11.53
C LEU A 119 -3.15 -11.53 11.82
N LYS A 120 -3.97 -11.18 12.84
CA LYS A 120 -5.16 -11.95 13.21
C LYS A 120 -6.18 -11.98 12.07
N TYR A 121 -6.35 -10.88 11.37
CA TYR A 121 -7.24 -10.81 10.22
C TYR A 121 -6.70 -11.62 9.05
N LEU A 122 -5.42 -11.40 8.69
CA LEU A 122 -4.80 -11.96 7.50
C LEU A 122 -4.41 -13.44 7.65
N GLN A 123 -4.29 -14.00 8.86
CA GLN A 123 -3.99 -15.43 9.06
C GLN A 123 -5.09 -16.38 8.53
N ARG A 124 -6.25 -15.85 8.12
CA ARG A 124 -7.29 -16.63 7.45
C ARG A 124 -6.82 -17.15 6.08
N ASP A 125 -6.03 -16.31 5.39
CA ASP A 125 -5.59 -16.54 4.02
C ASP A 125 -4.08 -16.73 3.91
N TYR A 126 -3.31 -16.28 4.92
CA TYR A 126 -1.85 -16.26 4.92
C TYR A 126 -1.27 -16.91 6.19
N ARG A 127 -0.02 -17.36 6.08
CA ARG A 127 0.72 -17.98 7.18
C ARG A 127 1.82 -17.05 7.68
N PRO A 128 1.68 -16.45 8.87
CA PRO A 128 2.58 -15.43 9.37
C PRO A 128 3.97 -15.94 9.75
N LEU A 129 5.00 -15.16 9.36
CA LEU A 129 6.35 -15.17 9.90
C LEU A 129 6.64 -13.80 10.51
N ILE A 130 7.04 -13.74 11.77
CA ILE A 130 7.39 -12.52 12.45
C ILE A 130 8.92 -12.44 12.58
N ILE A 131 9.49 -11.39 12.00
CA ILE A 131 10.91 -11.06 12.08
C ILE A 131 11.04 -9.83 12.97
N SER A 132 11.79 -9.94 14.07
CA SER A 132 11.98 -8.84 15.00
C SER A 132 13.34 -8.91 15.71
N PRO A 133 13.79 -7.82 16.35
CA PRO A 133 14.93 -7.87 17.24
C PRO A 133 14.77 -8.93 18.34
N PRO A 134 15.85 -9.58 18.77
CA PRO A 134 15.78 -10.69 19.74
C PRO A 134 15.01 -10.36 21.02
N HIS A 135 15.18 -9.15 21.56
CA HIS A 135 14.53 -8.70 22.79
C HIS A 135 13.02 -8.48 22.68
N LEU A 136 12.46 -8.40 21.45
CA LEU A 136 11.03 -8.25 21.20
C LEU A 136 10.34 -9.58 20.85
N LEU A 137 11.08 -10.65 20.58
CA LEU A 137 10.50 -11.93 20.20
C LEU A 137 9.55 -12.51 21.26
N ASP A 138 9.93 -12.46 22.53
CA ASP A 138 9.09 -12.94 23.63
C ASP A 138 7.78 -12.16 23.76
N MET A 139 7.84 -10.86 23.47
CA MET A 139 6.64 -10.03 23.43
C MET A 139 5.71 -10.50 22.28
N TRP A 140 6.24 -10.68 21.08
CA TRP A 140 5.47 -11.15 19.94
C TRP A 140 4.87 -12.54 20.16
N GLN A 141 5.63 -13.47 20.76
CA GLN A 141 5.12 -14.80 21.11
C GLN A 141 3.94 -14.72 22.07
N ARG A 142 4.02 -13.86 23.10
CA ARG A 142 2.91 -13.64 24.04
C ARG A 142 1.70 -13.03 23.37
N PHE A 143 1.87 -12.06 22.47
CA PHE A 143 0.76 -11.48 21.71
C PHE A 143 0.10 -12.51 20.79
N CYS A 144 0.89 -13.27 20.05
CA CYS A 144 0.36 -14.31 19.17
C CYS A 144 -0.39 -15.40 19.95
N ALA A 145 0.16 -15.85 21.08
CA ALA A 145 -0.51 -16.83 21.94
C ALA A 145 -1.84 -16.27 22.50
N LYS A 146 -1.84 -15.02 22.96
CA LYS A 146 -3.04 -14.37 23.52
C LYS A 146 -4.18 -14.25 22.49
N TYR A 147 -3.84 -13.98 21.23
CA TYR A 147 -4.83 -13.76 20.17
C TYR A 147 -4.95 -14.96 19.22
N GLU A 148 -4.39 -16.11 19.59
CA GLU A 148 -4.46 -17.36 18.83
C GLU A 148 -4.02 -17.19 17.37
N ILE A 149 -2.81 -16.62 17.19
CA ILE A 149 -2.19 -16.43 15.89
C ILE A 149 -1.11 -17.51 15.68
N ASP A 150 -1.27 -18.35 14.65
CA ASP A 150 -0.25 -19.34 14.28
C ASP A 150 0.90 -18.69 13.49
N ALA A 151 1.82 -18.06 14.21
CA ALA A 151 2.99 -17.43 13.62
C ALA A 151 4.27 -18.23 13.92
N LYS A 152 5.24 -18.14 13.01
CA LYS A 152 6.64 -18.49 13.26
C LYS A 152 7.43 -17.23 13.60
N PHE A 153 8.55 -17.42 14.27
CA PHE A 153 9.35 -16.31 14.80
C PHE A 153 10.80 -16.45 14.40
N LEU A 154 11.40 -15.34 13.98
CA LEU A 154 12.79 -15.28 13.59
C LEU A 154 13.43 -13.98 14.11
N SER A 155 14.63 -14.10 14.69
CA SER A 155 15.43 -12.92 15.00
C SER A 155 16.01 -12.30 13.74
N ASP A 156 15.92 -10.98 13.62
CA ASP A 156 16.50 -10.22 12.51
C ASP A 156 18.03 -10.40 12.43
N GLY A 157 18.72 -10.56 13.58
CA GLY A 157 20.14 -10.85 13.65
C GLY A 157 20.55 -12.17 13.00
N LYS A 158 19.63 -13.16 12.94
CA LYS A 158 19.91 -14.46 12.29
C LYS A 158 20.11 -14.30 10.78
N LEU A 159 19.40 -13.34 10.17
CA LEU A 159 19.49 -13.05 8.74
C LEU A 159 20.87 -12.50 8.32
N SER A 160 21.64 -11.96 9.26
CA SER A 160 22.98 -11.44 9.01
C SER A 160 24.06 -12.52 9.11
N GLN A 161 23.73 -13.71 9.61
CA GLN A 161 24.70 -14.78 9.78
C GLN A 161 25.15 -15.37 8.43
N GLU A 162 26.43 -15.68 8.31
CA GLU A 162 27.07 -16.06 7.05
C GLU A 162 26.51 -17.34 6.42
N LYS A 163 26.19 -18.31 7.25
CA LYS A 163 25.70 -19.63 6.80
C LYS A 163 24.19 -19.78 6.82
N TYR A 164 23.43 -18.71 7.17
CA TYR A 164 22.00 -18.80 7.27
C TYR A 164 21.31 -18.29 5.99
N SER A 165 20.41 -19.10 5.45
CA SER A 165 19.50 -18.72 4.38
C SER A 165 18.06 -18.94 4.82
N LEU A 166 17.26 -17.87 4.83
CA LEU A 166 15.84 -17.91 5.19
C LEU A 166 15.06 -18.78 4.18
N TYR A 167 15.40 -18.68 2.92
CA TYR A 167 14.77 -19.48 1.86
C TYR A 167 14.99 -20.99 2.02
N GLN A 168 16.14 -21.41 2.58
CA GLN A 168 16.48 -22.79 2.81
C GLN A 168 16.04 -23.32 4.17
N ASP A 169 15.52 -22.47 5.04
CA ASP A 169 15.02 -22.89 6.36
C ASP A 169 13.68 -23.61 6.20
N TYR A 170 13.71 -24.93 6.10
CA TYR A 170 12.54 -25.80 5.87
C TYR A 170 11.41 -25.60 6.91
N LYS A 171 11.71 -25.06 8.08
CA LYS A 171 10.71 -24.75 9.12
C LYS A 171 9.88 -23.50 8.80
N LEU A 172 10.34 -22.69 7.85
CA LEU A 172 9.76 -21.39 7.50
C LEU A 172 9.30 -21.33 6.03
N THR A 173 9.51 -22.40 5.26
CA THR A 173 9.21 -22.41 3.81
C THR A 173 7.73 -22.34 3.48
N ASP A 174 6.86 -22.59 4.44
CA ASP A 174 5.40 -22.54 4.28
C ASP A 174 4.81 -21.17 4.67
N ARG A 175 5.65 -20.17 4.96
CA ARG A 175 5.20 -18.85 5.38
C ARG A 175 5.19 -17.86 4.20
N ASP A 176 4.07 -17.18 4.02
CA ASP A 176 3.79 -16.28 2.87
C ASP A 176 3.36 -14.87 3.30
N LEU A 177 3.27 -14.60 4.62
CA LEU A 177 3.07 -13.29 5.20
C LEU A 177 4.20 -12.96 6.17
N VAL A 178 5.00 -11.94 5.89
CA VAL A 178 6.12 -11.55 6.73
C VAL A 178 5.82 -10.23 7.43
N LEU A 179 5.73 -10.28 8.78
CA LEU A 179 5.72 -9.06 9.58
C LEU A 179 7.14 -8.77 10.05
N ILE A 180 7.61 -7.57 9.81
CA ILE A 180 8.94 -7.11 10.24
C ILE A 180 8.77 -5.97 11.24
N ASP A 181 9.15 -6.22 12.48
CA ASP A 181 9.20 -5.18 13.50
C ASP A 181 10.58 -4.51 13.47
N GLU A 182 10.61 -3.20 13.75
CA GLU A 182 11.78 -2.35 13.60
C GLU A 182 12.39 -2.45 12.19
N SER A 183 11.51 -2.36 11.17
CA SER A 183 11.89 -2.59 9.75
C SER A 183 12.97 -1.64 9.24
N HIS A 184 13.26 -0.55 9.94
CA HIS A 184 14.41 0.33 9.67
C HIS A 184 15.75 -0.40 9.70
N HIS A 185 15.86 -1.56 10.34
CA HIS A 185 17.03 -2.42 10.27
C HIS A 185 17.31 -3.00 8.88
N PHE A 186 16.32 -3.01 7.99
CA PHE A 186 16.42 -3.50 6.62
C PHE A 186 16.57 -2.40 5.57
N ARG A 187 16.77 -1.16 5.98
CA ARG A 187 16.87 0.00 5.11
C ARG A 187 18.04 -0.05 4.13
N ASN A 188 19.17 -0.62 4.55
CA ASN A 188 20.33 -0.71 3.71
C ASN A 188 20.32 -1.97 2.85
N HIS A 189 20.14 -1.82 1.55
CA HIS A 189 20.03 -2.91 0.58
C HIS A 189 21.35 -3.67 0.35
N ASP A 190 22.51 -3.09 0.69
CA ASP A 190 23.82 -3.74 0.56
C ASP A 190 24.11 -4.71 1.72
N THR A 191 23.14 -4.90 2.63
CA THR A 191 23.33 -5.79 3.76
C THR A 191 22.86 -7.21 3.44
N ARG A 192 23.61 -8.20 3.94
CA ARG A 192 23.23 -9.60 3.84
C ARG A 192 21.83 -9.90 4.40
N ARG A 193 21.44 -9.19 5.44
CA ARG A 193 20.10 -9.27 6.04
C ARG A 193 19.02 -8.92 5.01
N TYR A 194 19.21 -7.82 4.29
CA TYR A 194 18.27 -7.37 3.25
C TYR A 194 18.22 -8.36 2.08
N GLU A 195 19.38 -8.80 1.58
CA GLU A 195 19.44 -9.75 0.46
C GLU A 195 18.77 -11.09 0.80
N ASN A 196 19.01 -11.60 2.01
CA ASN A 196 18.42 -12.84 2.49
C ASN A 196 16.90 -12.76 2.57
N LEU A 197 16.39 -11.64 3.10
CA LEU A 197 14.95 -11.35 3.14
C LEU A 197 14.37 -11.19 1.74
N LYS A 198 14.99 -10.38 0.89
CA LYS A 198 14.55 -10.12 -0.49
C LYS A 198 14.44 -11.40 -1.30
N HIS A 199 15.47 -12.26 -1.22
CA HIS A 199 15.44 -13.55 -1.89
C HIS A 199 14.24 -14.41 -1.44
N TYR A 200 14.00 -14.47 -0.13
CA TYR A 200 12.85 -15.20 0.43
C TYR A 200 11.52 -14.61 -0.06
N MET A 201 11.34 -13.29 0.05
CA MET A 201 10.11 -12.60 -0.34
C MET A 201 9.79 -12.82 -1.82
N THR A 202 10.80 -12.68 -2.69
CA THR A 202 10.63 -12.88 -4.13
C THR A 202 10.31 -14.34 -4.47
N ALA A 203 11.05 -15.29 -3.89
CA ALA A 203 10.90 -16.70 -4.22
C ALA A 203 9.58 -17.32 -3.68
N ARG A 204 8.98 -16.71 -2.66
CA ARG A 204 7.73 -17.14 -2.03
C ARG A 204 6.52 -16.28 -2.41
N GLU A 205 6.73 -15.22 -3.18
CA GLU A 205 5.70 -14.20 -3.45
C GLU A 205 5.05 -13.69 -2.15
N ALA A 206 5.87 -13.66 -1.08
CA ALA A 206 5.39 -13.37 0.25
C ALA A 206 4.96 -11.90 0.37
N LYS A 207 3.91 -11.67 1.14
CA LYS A 207 3.37 -10.34 1.45
C LYS A 207 4.05 -9.76 2.69
N ALA A 208 4.03 -8.43 2.85
CA ALA A 208 4.76 -7.76 3.91
C ALA A 208 3.91 -6.84 4.77
N ILE A 209 4.16 -6.87 6.09
CA ILE A 209 3.74 -5.85 7.06
C ILE A 209 5.00 -5.31 7.71
N LEU A 210 5.30 -4.03 7.50
CA LEU A 210 6.47 -3.37 8.05
C LEU A 210 6.08 -2.43 9.19
N LEU A 211 6.65 -2.63 10.37
CA LEU A 211 6.44 -1.75 11.50
C LEU A 211 7.73 -0.98 11.77
N THR A 212 7.64 0.34 11.86
CA THR A 212 8.78 1.19 12.19
C THR A 212 8.34 2.49 12.86
N ALA A 213 9.20 3.06 13.70
CA ALA A 213 9.02 4.41 14.20
C ALA A 213 9.71 5.46 13.30
N THR A 214 10.66 5.02 12.49
CA THR A 214 11.49 5.88 11.65
C THR A 214 11.52 5.36 10.22
N PRO A 215 10.46 5.64 9.40
CA PRO A 215 10.37 5.13 8.02
C PRO A 215 11.52 5.63 7.15
N PHE A 216 12.02 6.82 7.41
CA PHE A 216 13.25 7.37 6.82
C PHE A 216 14.05 8.11 7.87
N SER A 217 15.38 8.19 7.73
CA SER A 217 16.24 8.89 8.67
C SER A 217 16.90 10.13 8.09
N ASN A 218 17.33 10.07 6.84
CA ASN A 218 18.14 11.13 6.23
C ASN A 218 17.61 11.61 4.89
N LYS A 219 16.95 10.77 4.11
CA LYS A 219 16.50 11.10 2.75
C LYS A 219 15.18 10.40 2.41
N PRO A 220 14.30 11.03 1.61
CA PRO A 220 13.08 10.40 1.11
C PRO A 220 13.33 9.13 0.29
N GLU A 221 14.53 8.98 -0.31
CA GLU A 221 14.92 7.81 -1.08
C GLU A 221 14.97 6.53 -0.25
N ASP A 222 15.12 6.65 1.09
CA ASP A 222 15.11 5.51 2.02
C ASP A 222 13.78 4.72 1.97
N LEU A 223 12.70 5.31 1.43
CA LEU A 223 11.39 4.66 1.26
C LEU A 223 11.27 3.84 -0.04
N LYS A 224 12.22 3.95 -0.95
CA LYS A 224 12.15 3.27 -2.26
C LYS A 224 12.76 1.87 -2.25
N ASN A 225 13.36 1.47 -1.15
CA ASN A 225 14.00 0.16 -0.96
C ASN A 225 13.09 -0.75 -0.08
#